data_1449f80e96047f5929a15aeca8a2fbca
#
_entry.id   1449f80e96047f5929a15aeca8a2fbca
#
_cell.length_a   1.000
_cell.length_b   1.000
_cell.length_c   1.000
_cell.angle_alpha   90.00
_cell.angle_beta   90.00
_cell.angle_gamma   90.00
#
_symmetry.space_group_name_H-M   'P 1'
#
loop_
_entity.id
_entity.type
_entity.pdbx_description
1 polymer ?
#
loop_
_entity_poly.entity_id
_entity_poly.type
_entity_poly.pdbx_seq_one_letter_code
_entity_poly.pdbx_strand_id
1 'polypeptide(L)'
;LHRGLDVTRVLKMVLIHDIVEIDAGDTYCYDEELRAKSIARERKAAQRLFGLLPADQAQEFQELWAEFEERQTPEACFAAALDRFQPLLHNYVTEGKSWREHGINSEQVAARNKAIGEGSTVLWDCARELIQKAVERGYLEQK
;
A
#
# COMPACT_ATOMS: atom_id res chain seq x y z
N LEU A 1 14.84 11.11 4.53
CA LEU A 1 13.61 11.77 4.99
C LEU A 1 13.37 12.96 4.08
N HIS A 2 12.27 12.94 3.34
CA HIS A 2 11.84 14.10 2.58
C HIS A 2 11.62 15.26 3.54
N ARG A 3 12.48 16.28 3.45
CA ARG A 3 12.31 17.52 4.24
C ARG A 3 11.05 18.21 3.72
N GLY A 4 9.99 18.24 4.53
CA GLY A 4 8.77 18.97 4.21
C GLY A 4 7.48 18.15 4.15
N LEU A 5 7.51 16.81 4.37
CA LEU A 5 6.29 16.01 4.50
C LEU A 5 5.57 16.29 5.84
N ASP A 6 4.26 16.43 5.77
CA ASP A 6 3.41 16.37 6.97
C ASP A 6 3.30 14.91 7.44
N VAL A 7 4.16 14.54 8.39
CA VAL A 7 4.22 13.19 8.96
C VAL A 7 2.88 12.80 9.63
N THR A 8 2.20 13.76 10.26
CA THR A 8 0.90 13.49 10.90
C THR A 8 -0.14 13.12 9.86
N ARG A 9 -0.15 13.82 8.72
CA ARG A 9 -1.04 13.52 7.60
C ARG A 9 -0.77 12.14 7.01
N VAL A 10 0.51 11.80 6.79
CA VAL A 10 0.92 10.45 6.34
C VAL A 10 0.44 9.37 7.31
N LEU A 11 0.67 9.54 8.61
CA LEU A 11 0.24 8.57 9.62
C LEU A 11 -1.28 8.39 9.64
N LYS A 12 -2.05 9.47 9.54
CA LYS A 12 -3.52 9.39 9.44
C LYS A 12 -3.94 8.57 8.23
N MET A 13 -3.38 8.83 7.04
CA MET A 13 -3.68 8.07 5.82
C MET A 13 -3.39 6.57 5.99
N VAL A 14 -2.20 6.23 6.47
CA VAL A 14 -1.79 4.82 6.67
C VAL A 14 -2.70 4.08 7.66
N LEU A 15 -3.21 4.78 8.69
CA LEU A 15 -4.09 4.17 9.68
C LEU A 15 -5.52 3.94 9.19
N ILE A 16 -6.01 4.74 8.22
CA ILE A 16 -7.42 4.71 7.85
C ILE A 16 -7.70 4.12 6.47
N HIS A 17 -6.69 4.01 5.58
CA HIS A 17 -6.94 3.66 4.17
C HIS A 17 -7.64 2.31 3.99
N ASP A 18 -7.29 1.31 4.78
CA ASP A 18 -7.87 -0.04 4.70
C ASP A 18 -9.21 -0.18 5.43
N ILE A 19 -9.68 0.82 6.20
CA ILE A 19 -10.95 0.73 6.93
C ILE A 19 -12.12 0.49 5.96
N VAL A 20 -12.05 1.01 4.76
CA VAL A 20 -13.09 0.84 3.73
C VAL A 20 -13.26 -0.62 3.29
N GLU A 21 -12.23 -1.44 3.45
CA GLU A 21 -12.27 -2.87 3.09
C GLU A 21 -13.20 -3.69 3.98
N ILE A 22 -13.56 -3.18 5.16
CA ILE A 22 -14.56 -3.80 6.05
C ILE A 22 -15.89 -4.02 5.30
N ASP A 23 -16.28 -3.09 4.45
CA ASP A 23 -17.50 -3.18 3.63
C ASP A 23 -17.24 -3.56 2.18
N ALA A 24 -16.17 -3.03 1.59
CA ALA A 24 -15.85 -3.24 0.17
C ALA A 24 -15.25 -4.63 -0.08
N GLY A 25 -14.57 -5.19 0.92
CA GLY A 25 -13.72 -6.36 0.78
C GLY A 25 -12.39 -6.03 0.09
N ASP A 26 -11.37 -6.82 0.39
CA ASP A 26 -10.09 -6.75 -0.33
C ASP A 26 -10.29 -7.42 -1.72
N THR A 27 -10.19 -6.62 -2.77
CA THR A 27 -10.41 -7.09 -4.14
C THR A 27 -9.08 -7.16 -4.89
N TYR A 28 -8.57 -8.37 -5.01
CA TYR A 28 -7.42 -8.69 -5.85
C TYR A 28 -7.84 -8.66 -7.32
N CYS A 29 -7.87 -7.46 -7.94
CA CYS A 29 -8.38 -7.28 -9.31
C CYS A 29 -7.28 -7.06 -10.34
N TYR A 30 -7.24 -7.96 -11.33
CA TYR A 30 -6.47 -7.80 -12.57
C TYR A 30 -7.33 -7.30 -13.75
N ASP A 31 -8.66 -7.13 -13.57
CA ASP A 31 -9.61 -6.75 -14.61
C ASP A 31 -10.04 -5.29 -14.42
N GLU A 32 -9.98 -4.47 -15.49
CA GLU A 32 -10.32 -3.05 -15.44
C GLU A 32 -11.79 -2.78 -15.11
N GLU A 33 -12.73 -3.63 -15.60
CA GLU A 33 -14.14 -3.49 -15.24
C GLU A 33 -14.39 -3.82 -13.76
N LEU A 34 -13.72 -4.84 -13.24
CA LEU A 34 -13.78 -5.21 -11.84
C LEU A 34 -13.13 -4.12 -10.96
N ARG A 35 -12.05 -3.47 -11.45
CA ARG A 35 -11.41 -2.36 -10.77
C ARG A 35 -12.32 -1.13 -10.66
N ALA A 36 -13.03 -0.76 -11.74
CA ALA A 36 -13.99 0.35 -11.69
C ALA A 36 -15.13 0.09 -10.71
N LYS A 37 -15.63 -1.16 -10.66
CA LYS A 37 -16.66 -1.60 -9.69
C LYS A 37 -16.12 -1.61 -8.26
N SER A 38 -14.83 -1.94 -8.06
CA SER A 38 -14.16 -1.89 -6.76
C SER A 38 -14.09 -0.46 -6.23
N ILE A 39 -13.59 0.47 -7.04
CA ILE A 39 -13.51 1.89 -6.67
C ILE A 39 -14.88 2.45 -6.25
N ALA A 40 -15.95 2.11 -6.97
CA ALA A 40 -17.30 2.54 -6.62
C ALA A 40 -17.78 1.96 -5.28
N ARG A 41 -17.44 0.70 -4.98
CA ARG A 41 -17.75 0.05 -3.69
C ARG A 41 -16.96 0.68 -2.55
N GLU A 42 -15.67 0.92 -2.75
CA GLU A 42 -14.77 1.54 -1.77
C GLU A 42 -15.22 2.96 -1.41
N ARG A 43 -15.59 3.77 -2.41
CA ARG A 43 -16.19 5.10 -2.17
C ARG A 43 -17.47 5.05 -1.34
N LYS A 44 -18.33 4.07 -1.63
CA LYS A 44 -19.57 3.85 -0.88
C LYS A 44 -19.31 3.41 0.56
N ALA A 45 -18.31 2.54 0.72
CA ALA A 45 -17.84 2.10 2.02
C ALA A 45 -17.26 3.27 2.83
N ALA A 46 -16.42 4.11 2.23
CA ALA A 46 -15.86 5.30 2.86
C ALA A 46 -16.97 6.26 3.34
N GLN A 47 -17.95 6.56 2.49
CA GLN A 47 -19.07 7.40 2.87
C GLN A 47 -19.86 6.84 4.07
N ARG A 48 -20.11 5.53 4.09
CA ARG A 48 -20.86 4.89 5.18
C ARG A 48 -20.03 4.83 6.46
N LEU A 49 -18.81 4.33 6.38
CA LEU A 49 -18.00 4.06 7.59
C LEU A 49 -17.54 5.35 8.25
N PHE A 50 -17.01 6.29 7.48
CA PHE A 50 -16.59 7.59 8.03
C PHE A 50 -17.79 8.46 8.41
N GLY A 51 -18.95 8.27 7.77
CA GLY A 51 -20.20 8.92 8.13
C GLY A 51 -20.76 8.52 9.50
N LEU A 52 -20.20 7.50 10.17
CA LEU A 52 -20.52 7.15 11.57
C LEU A 52 -19.85 8.10 12.58
N LEU A 53 -18.87 8.86 12.16
CA LEU A 53 -18.14 9.82 12.98
C LEU A 53 -18.90 11.18 13.06
N PRO A 54 -18.58 12.04 14.04
CA PRO A 54 -18.98 13.43 14.00
C PRO A 54 -18.62 14.12 12.69
N ALA A 55 -19.42 15.09 12.24
CA ALA A 55 -19.35 15.64 10.88
C ALA A 55 -17.96 16.17 10.47
N ASP A 56 -17.26 16.83 11.40
CA ASP A 56 -15.91 17.35 11.20
C ASP A 56 -14.88 16.23 10.99
N GLN A 57 -14.96 15.16 11.78
CA GLN A 57 -14.09 13.99 11.64
C GLN A 57 -14.43 13.17 10.39
N ALA A 58 -15.73 13.01 10.09
CA ALA A 58 -16.20 12.33 8.90
C ALA A 58 -15.64 12.97 7.63
N GLN A 59 -15.68 14.30 7.57
CA GLN A 59 -15.13 15.05 6.45
C GLN A 59 -13.61 14.88 6.35
N GLU A 60 -12.89 15.05 7.46
CA GLU A 60 -11.43 14.89 7.50
C GLU A 60 -11.00 13.50 6.99
N PHE A 61 -11.67 12.44 7.46
CA PHE A 61 -11.29 11.07 7.11
C PHE A 61 -11.64 10.73 5.65
N GLN A 62 -12.75 11.25 5.12
CA GLN A 62 -13.09 11.10 3.71
C GLN A 62 -12.07 11.81 2.81
N GLU A 63 -11.64 13.02 3.17
CA GLU A 63 -10.62 13.78 2.43
C GLU A 63 -9.27 13.06 2.45
N LEU A 64 -8.83 12.57 3.61
CA LEU A 64 -7.57 11.82 3.74
C LEU A 64 -7.58 10.51 2.96
N TRP A 65 -8.69 9.79 2.98
CA TRP A 65 -8.84 8.56 2.22
C TRP A 65 -8.83 8.84 0.70
N ALA A 66 -9.56 9.85 0.25
CA ALA A 66 -9.58 10.24 -1.16
C ALA A 66 -8.18 10.68 -1.64
N GLU A 67 -7.45 11.44 -0.84
CA GLU A 67 -6.09 11.85 -1.14
C GLU A 67 -5.13 10.65 -1.25
N PHE A 68 -5.25 9.67 -0.34
CA PHE A 68 -4.47 8.44 -0.40
C PHE A 68 -4.73 7.66 -1.70
N GLU A 69 -5.99 7.55 -2.12
CA GLU A 69 -6.37 6.85 -3.36
C GLU A 69 -5.90 7.58 -4.62
N GLU A 70 -5.97 8.91 -4.63
CA GLU A 70 -5.55 9.74 -5.77
C GLU A 70 -4.03 9.77 -5.98
N ARG A 71 -3.24 9.62 -4.91
CA ARG A 71 -1.76 9.59 -4.95
C ARG A 71 -1.13 10.78 -5.68
N GLN A 72 -1.69 11.97 -5.52
CA GLN A 72 -1.18 13.18 -6.19
C GLN A 72 -0.31 14.06 -5.29
N THR A 73 -0.48 13.95 -3.97
CA THR A 73 0.34 14.68 -3.01
C THR A 73 1.58 13.89 -2.60
N PRO A 74 2.68 14.57 -2.21
CA PRO A 74 3.87 13.91 -1.68
C PRO A 74 3.56 13.00 -0.48
N GLU A 75 2.64 13.43 0.41
CA GLU A 75 2.17 12.67 1.55
C GLU A 75 1.47 11.37 1.14
N ALA A 76 0.55 11.44 0.18
CA ALA A 76 -0.17 10.29 -0.33
C ALA A 76 0.76 9.31 -1.07
N CYS A 77 1.68 9.80 -1.88
CA CYS A 77 2.69 8.98 -2.54
C CYS A 77 3.59 8.26 -1.51
N PHE A 78 3.99 8.97 -0.45
CA PHE A 78 4.82 8.38 0.60
C PHE A 78 4.03 7.38 1.45
N ALA A 79 2.77 7.67 1.80
CA ALA A 79 1.88 6.74 2.49
C ALA A 79 1.68 5.45 1.69
N ALA A 80 1.42 5.56 0.38
CA ALA A 80 1.30 4.40 -0.51
C ALA A 80 2.61 3.62 -0.66
N ALA A 81 3.77 4.29 -0.59
CA ALA A 81 5.07 3.61 -0.57
C ALA A 81 5.27 2.81 0.71
N LEU A 82 4.87 3.32 1.87
CA LEU A 82 4.93 2.61 3.16
C LEU A 82 4.00 1.40 3.17
N ASP A 83 2.75 1.56 2.72
CA ASP A 83 1.78 0.49 2.57
C ASP A 83 2.34 -0.66 1.72
N ARG A 84 2.93 -0.33 0.58
CA ARG A 84 3.56 -1.32 -0.31
C ARG A 84 4.83 -1.95 0.27
N PHE A 85 5.61 -1.21 1.05
CA PHE A 85 6.86 -1.68 1.64
C PHE A 85 6.63 -2.66 2.80
N GLN A 86 5.59 -2.48 3.57
CA GLN A 86 5.27 -3.30 4.75
C GLN A 86 5.12 -4.79 4.42
N PRO A 87 4.33 -5.22 3.41
CA PRO A 87 4.22 -6.64 3.03
C PRO A 87 5.54 -7.23 2.53
N LEU A 88 6.38 -6.45 1.82
CA LEU A 88 7.71 -6.87 1.41
C LEU A 88 8.59 -7.18 2.62
N LEU A 89 8.63 -6.27 3.59
CA LEU A 89 9.37 -6.44 4.83
C LEU A 89 8.85 -7.66 5.62
N HIS A 90 7.53 -7.80 5.71
CA HIS A 90 6.91 -8.95 6.38
C HIS A 90 7.32 -10.28 5.74
N ASN A 91 7.28 -10.37 4.40
CA ASN A 91 7.72 -11.55 3.68
C ASN A 91 9.21 -11.86 3.93
N TYR A 92 10.06 -10.83 3.99
CA TYR A 92 11.47 -11.01 4.29
C TYR A 92 11.69 -11.57 5.71
N VAL A 93 11.04 -11.01 6.73
CA VAL A 93 11.21 -11.45 8.14
C VAL A 93 10.56 -12.80 8.41
N THR A 94 9.59 -13.22 7.62
CA THR A 94 9.00 -14.56 7.65
C THR A 94 9.68 -15.55 6.69
N GLU A 95 10.94 -15.23 6.31
CA GLU A 95 11.79 -16.09 5.49
C GLU A 95 11.16 -16.47 4.13
N GLY A 96 10.35 -15.59 3.55
CA GLY A 96 9.72 -15.79 2.25
C GLY A 96 8.64 -16.87 2.22
N LYS A 97 7.99 -17.15 3.34
CA LYS A 97 6.97 -18.20 3.43
C LYS A 97 5.89 -18.05 2.35
N SER A 98 5.27 -16.88 2.24
CA SER A 98 4.23 -16.62 1.25
C SER A 98 4.77 -16.65 -0.19
N TRP A 99 5.99 -16.17 -0.44
CA TRP A 99 6.58 -16.26 -1.77
C TRP A 99 6.75 -17.70 -2.24
N ARG A 100 7.25 -18.58 -1.36
CA ARG A 100 7.41 -20.02 -1.67
C ARG A 100 6.07 -20.72 -1.87
N GLU A 101 5.08 -20.43 -1.01
CA GLU A 101 3.74 -21.02 -1.13
C GLU A 101 3.05 -20.70 -2.46
N HIS A 102 3.35 -19.53 -3.03
CA HIS A 102 2.73 -19.05 -4.28
C HIS A 102 3.66 -19.11 -5.49
N GLY A 103 4.87 -19.65 -5.36
CA GLY A 103 5.83 -19.77 -6.45
C GLY A 103 6.26 -18.42 -7.05
N ILE A 104 6.40 -17.40 -6.19
CA ILE A 104 6.77 -16.03 -6.59
C ILE A 104 8.28 -15.91 -6.67
N ASN A 105 8.79 -15.29 -7.75
CA ASN A 105 10.22 -15.05 -7.97
C ASN A 105 10.63 -13.58 -7.77
N SER A 106 11.95 -13.34 -7.80
CA SER A 106 12.53 -12.01 -7.53
C SER A 106 12.11 -10.94 -8.53
N GLU A 107 11.96 -11.27 -9.82
CA GLU A 107 11.50 -10.31 -10.83
C GLU A 107 10.06 -9.86 -10.56
N GLN A 108 9.18 -10.80 -10.20
CA GLN A 108 7.79 -10.49 -9.88
C GLN A 108 7.69 -9.60 -8.63
N VAL A 109 8.49 -9.89 -7.59
CA VAL A 109 8.54 -9.07 -6.39
C VAL A 109 9.06 -7.66 -6.72
N ALA A 110 10.14 -7.54 -7.50
CA ALA A 110 10.68 -6.25 -7.89
C ALA A 110 9.68 -5.43 -8.73
N ALA A 111 9.06 -6.06 -9.73
CA ALA A 111 8.07 -5.40 -10.59
C ALA A 111 6.87 -4.88 -9.79
N ARG A 112 6.33 -5.70 -8.88
CA ARG A 112 5.20 -5.33 -8.01
C ARG A 112 5.52 -4.16 -7.08
N ASN A 113 6.76 -4.06 -6.61
CA ASN A 113 7.17 -3.08 -5.60
C ASN A 113 7.81 -1.81 -6.21
N LYS A 114 8.01 -1.74 -7.53
CA LYS A 114 8.65 -0.60 -8.22
C LYS A 114 8.00 0.76 -7.88
N ALA A 115 6.69 0.79 -7.69
CA ALA A 115 5.94 2.00 -7.34
C ALA A 115 6.35 2.62 -5.99
N ILE A 116 7.06 1.88 -5.11
CA ILE A 116 7.65 2.45 -3.89
C ILE A 116 8.56 3.63 -4.21
N GLY A 117 9.27 3.55 -5.36
CA GLY A 117 10.18 4.61 -5.80
C GLY A 117 9.50 5.94 -6.14
N GLU A 118 8.21 5.93 -6.44
CA GLU A 118 7.43 7.15 -6.70
C GLU A 118 7.20 7.95 -5.41
N GLY A 119 7.03 7.27 -4.28
CA GLY A 119 6.88 7.91 -2.96
C GLY A 119 8.20 8.12 -2.23
N SER A 120 9.19 7.24 -2.43
CA SER A 120 10.50 7.36 -1.76
C SER A 120 11.57 6.52 -2.44
N THR A 121 12.58 7.19 -2.98
CA THR A 121 13.78 6.52 -3.53
C THR A 121 14.55 5.77 -2.45
N VAL A 122 14.61 6.29 -1.24
CA VAL A 122 15.28 5.64 -0.09
C VAL A 122 14.58 4.33 0.29
N LEU A 123 13.25 4.31 0.35
CA LEU A 123 12.50 3.07 0.59
C LEU A 123 12.65 2.08 -0.56
N TRP A 124 12.71 2.57 -1.79
CA TRP A 124 12.93 1.71 -2.95
C TRP A 124 14.33 1.08 -2.93
N ASP A 125 15.36 1.84 -2.57
CA ASP A 125 16.71 1.31 -2.42
C ASP A 125 16.75 0.24 -1.33
N CYS A 126 16.12 0.48 -0.20
CA CYS A 126 15.96 -0.51 0.87
C CYS A 126 15.19 -1.75 0.41
N ALA A 127 14.10 -1.58 -0.34
CA ALA A 127 13.32 -2.68 -0.90
C ALA A 127 14.16 -3.56 -1.83
N ARG A 128 14.97 -2.96 -2.71
CA ARG A 128 15.88 -3.70 -3.60
C ARG A 128 16.93 -4.50 -2.83
N GLU A 129 17.49 -3.91 -1.77
CA GLU A 129 18.44 -4.64 -0.90
C GLU A 129 17.78 -5.82 -0.19
N LEU A 130 16.54 -5.67 0.28
CA LEU A 130 15.79 -6.77 0.92
C LEU A 130 15.50 -7.89 -0.08
N ILE A 131 15.11 -7.57 -1.31
CA ILE A 131 14.87 -8.56 -2.37
C ILE A 131 16.16 -9.32 -2.67
N GLN A 132 17.30 -8.62 -2.84
CA GLN A 132 18.58 -9.25 -3.07
C GLN A 132 18.99 -10.17 -1.92
N LYS A 133 18.90 -9.69 -0.68
CA LYS A 133 19.19 -10.50 0.52
C LYS A 133 18.27 -11.70 0.66
N ALA A 134 17.01 -11.59 0.24
CA ALA A 134 16.06 -12.70 0.24
C ALA A 134 16.49 -13.80 -0.75
N VAL A 135 16.97 -13.42 -1.92
CA VAL A 135 17.55 -14.37 -2.91
C VAL A 135 18.80 -15.03 -2.35
N GLU A 136 19.75 -14.26 -1.82
CA GLU A 136 21.00 -14.77 -1.23
C GLU A 136 20.77 -15.75 -0.09
N ARG A 137 19.69 -15.57 0.68
CA ARG A 137 19.29 -16.45 1.80
C ARG A 137 18.40 -17.62 1.37
N GLY A 138 18.01 -17.73 0.12
CA GLY A 138 17.11 -18.76 -0.38
C GLY A 138 15.66 -18.58 0.05
N TYR A 139 15.26 -17.37 0.50
CA TYR A 139 13.87 -17.04 0.85
C TYR A 139 13.02 -16.74 -0.39
N LEU A 140 13.67 -16.37 -1.48
CA LEU A 140 13.04 -15.98 -2.74
C LEU A 140 13.82 -16.61 -3.90
N GLU A 141 13.10 -17.23 -4.83
CA GLU A 141 13.71 -17.79 -6.03
C GLU A 141 14.22 -16.68 -6.96
N GLN A 142 15.45 -16.88 -7.46
CA GLN A 142 15.98 -16.07 -8.54
C GLN A 142 15.44 -16.61 -9.86
N LYS A 143 15.03 -15.72 -10.75
CA LYS A 143 14.71 -16.12 -12.11
C LYS A 143 15.92 -15.93 -12.99
#